data_2f6d79f1ade4b549fccba4be486262f4
#
_entry.id   2f6d79f1ade4b549fccba4be486262f4
#
_cell.length_a   1.000
_cell.length_b   1.000
_cell.length_c   1.000
_cell.angle_alpha   90.00
_cell.angle_beta   90.00
_cell.angle_gamma   90.00
#
_symmetry.space_group_name_H-M   'P 1'
#
loop_
_entity.id
_entity.type
_entity.pdbx_description
1 polymer ?
#
loop_
_entity_poly.entity_id
_entity_poly.type
_entity_poly.pdbx_seq_one_letter_code
_entity_poly.pdbx_strand_id
1 'polypeptide(L)'
;LFFYEMSLPLGLDLNSSISQDRSSIKIASSIKDMSSKDYLEFDAKVQEYLNSENLSQTISPGASFRVVFTHINEVIVNNLLLGVFLGLFLITLILGFFYKSFVFGVISSFPNMLPIGTAFGIWAVVDGNVGFMVAVGMGSTLGIIVDFTVHLLSKYDLARRELGKTPEESVIYSFEAVGFPLIIMSIVLSIGFLTLTMGSFIPLGDFAKFSSIAFITALFIDFYLFPNLLVRFDKRNFN
;
A
#
# COMPACT_ATOMS: atom_id res chain seq x y z
N LEU A 1 50.27 -6.80 15.82
CA LEU A 1 49.10 -6.93 14.96
C LEU A 1 49.21 -8.19 14.07
N PHE A 2 50.30 -8.34 13.28
CA PHE A 2 50.47 -9.47 12.38
C PHE A 2 50.40 -10.85 13.10
N PHE A 3 51.07 -11.00 14.25
CA PHE A 3 50.94 -12.22 15.07
C PHE A 3 49.57 -12.44 15.68
N TYR A 4 48.83 -11.35 15.96
CA TYR A 4 47.46 -11.44 16.46
C TYR A 4 46.48 -11.85 15.33
N GLU A 5 46.64 -11.31 14.14
CA GLU A 5 45.88 -11.74 12.96
C GLU A 5 46.07 -13.23 12.62
N MET A 6 47.32 -13.73 12.74
CA MET A 6 47.60 -15.16 12.54
C MET A 6 46.98 -16.06 13.61
N SER A 7 46.65 -15.53 14.78
CA SER A 7 46.02 -16.28 15.88
C SER A 7 44.50 -16.28 15.86
N LEU A 8 43.87 -15.49 14.95
CA LEU A 8 42.43 -15.46 14.83
C LEU A 8 41.89 -16.73 14.16
N PRO A 9 40.71 -17.22 14.57
CA PRO A 9 40.02 -18.30 13.86
C PRO A 9 39.83 -17.98 12.38
N LEU A 10 39.91 -18.98 11.53
CA LEU A 10 39.66 -18.86 10.09
C LEU A 10 38.32 -18.17 9.82
N GLY A 11 38.36 -17.03 9.13
CA GLY A 11 37.20 -16.22 8.78
C GLY A 11 37.01 -14.94 9.62
N LEU A 12 37.85 -14.70 10.65
CA LEU A 12 37.89 -13.42 11.36
C LEU A 12 39.01 -12.56 10.78
N ASP A 13 38.67 -11.56 10.01
CA ASP A 13 39.59 -10.57 9.45
C ASP A 13 39.44 -9.24 10.20
N LEU A 14 40.50 -8.73 10.78
CA LEU A 14 40.54 -7.43 11.44
C LEU A 14 40.23 -6.29 10.45
N ASN A 15 40.53 -6.47 9.15
CA ASN A 15 40.25 -5.49 8.11
C ASN A 15 38.74 -5.29 7.91
N SER A 16 37.91 -6.21 8.36
CA SER A 16 36.44 -6.05 8.35
C SER A 16 35.90 -5.16 9.49
N SER A 17 36.73 -4.94 10.52
CA SER A 17 36.35 -4.26 11.77
C SER A 17 37.15 -2.99 12.05
N ILE A 18 38.31 -2.80 11.41
CA ILE A 18 39.18 -1.62 11.58
C ILE A 18 39.38 -0.97 10.22
N SER A 19 39.28 0.37 10.16
CA SER A 19 39.57 1.12 8.93
C SER A 19 41.03 0.97 8.48
N GLN A 20 41.30 1.12 7.18
CA GLN A 20 42.66 0.98 6.63
C GLN A 20 43.68 1.92 7.25
N ASP A 21 43.24 3.13 7.58
CA ASP A 21 44.07 4.15 8.27
C ASP A 21 44.13 3.96 9.78
N ARG A 22 43.45 2.92 10.31
CA ARG A 22 43.35 2.61 11.75
C ARG A 22 42.78 3.72 12.62
N SER A 23 42.05 4.67 12.04
CA SER A 23 41.44 5.79 12.74
C SER A 23 40.11 5.42 13.38
N SER A 24 39.45 4.35 12.93
CA SER A 24 38.13 3.96 13.38
C SER A 24 37.93 2.46 13.50
N ILE A 25 37.04 2.07 14.41
CA ILE A 25 36.68 0.68 14.69
C ILE A 25 35.18 0.52 14.52
N LYS A 26 34.77 -0.55 13.86
CA LYS A 26 33.37 -0.95 13.73
C LYS A 26 32.95 -1.75 14.96
N ILE A 27 31.98 -1.23 15.71
CA ILE A 27 31.32 -1.96 16.79
C ILE A 27 30.05 -2.59 16.22
N ALA A 28 29.95 -3.91 16.22
CA ALA A 28 28.75 -4.62 15.79
C ALA A 28 28.02 -5.16 17.02
N SER A 29 26.72 -4.86 17.10
CA SER A 29 25.84 -5.40 18.14
C SER A 29 24.64 -6.08 17.50
N SER A 30 24.21 -7.19 18.09
CA SER A 30 22.96 -7.86 17.72
C SER A 30 21.85 -7.44 18.67
N ILE A 31 20.73 -7.02 18.12
CA ILE A 31 19.54 -6.67 18.86
C ILE A 31 18.41 -7.66 18.53
N LYS A 32 17.52 -7.88 19.52
CA LYS A 32 16.32 -8.69 19.31
C LYS A 32 15.46 -8.10 18.21
N ASP A 33 14.77 -8.95 17.48
CA ASP A 33 13.79 -8.48 16.51
C ASP A 33 12.64 -7.73 17.22
N MET A 34 12.30 -6.54 16.70
CA MET A 34 11.32 -5.63 17.29
C MET A 34 10.62 -4.85 16.19
N SER A 35 9.49 -4.22 16.51
CA SER A 35 8.77 -3.39 15.54
C SER A 35 9.61 -2.16 15.11
N SER A 36 9.26 -1.57 13.96
CA SER A 36 9.92 -0.33 13.49
C SER A 36 9.80 0.81 14.50
N LYS A 37 8.64 0.92 15.18
CA LYS A 37 8.41 1.92 16.22
C LYS A 37 9.33 1.72 17.44
N ASP A 38 9.42 0.50 17.94
CA ASP A 38 10.27 0.18 19.09
C ASP A 38 11.75 0.40 18.74
N TYR A 39 12.11 0.13 17.48
CA TYR A 39 13.47 0.38 16.99
C TYR A 39 13.82 1.87 16.98
N LEU A 40 12.92 2.73 16.49
CA LEU A 40 13.13 4.18 16.49
C LEU A 40 13.24 4.73 17.92
N GLU A 41 12.41 4.22 18.84
CA GLU A 41 12.50 4.60 20.25
C GLU A 41 13.81 4.14 20.88
N PHE A 42 14.28 2.94 20.55
CA PHE A 42 15.58 2.43 20.99
C PHE A 42 16.73 3.29 20.43
N ASP A 43 16.72 3.59 19.13
CA ASP A 43 17.76 4.43 18.50
C ASP A 43 17.80 5.83 19.13
N ALA A 44 16.64 6.43 19.36
CA ALA A 44 16.55 7.73 20.04
C ALA A 44 17.17 7.69 21.44
N LYS A 45 16.91 6.64 22.23
CA LYS A 45 17.52 6.47 23.56
C LYS A 45 19.03 6.28 23.48
N VAL A 46 19.53 5.54 22.48
CA VAL A 46 20.96 5.38 22.24
C VAL A 46 21.60 6.73 21.90
N GLN A 47 20.99 7.52 21.03
CA GLN A 47 21.50 8.85 20.68
C GLN A 47 21.50 9.79 21.88
N GLU A 48 20.43 9.79 22.68
CA GLU A 48 20.35 10.58 23.92
C GLU A 48 21.48 10.20 24.90
N TYR A 49 21.72 8.90 25.10
CA TYR A 49 22.82 8.41 25.94
C TYR A 49 24.21 8.86 25.42
N LEU A 50 24.46 8.70 24.12
CA LEU A 50 25.72 9.11 23.53
C LEU A 50 25.96 10.62 23.68
N ASN A 51 24.90 11.43 23.59
CA ASN A 51 24.98 12.87 23.78
C ASN A 51 25.23 13.24 25.26
N SER A 52 24.55 12.57 26.21
CA SER A 52 24.71 12.82 27.64
C SER A 52 26.13 12.52 28.15
N GLU A 53 26.76 11.49 27.57
CA GLU A 53 28.16 11.11 27.90
C GLU A 53 29.22 11.81 27.03
N ASN A 54 28.84 12.78 26.19
CA ASN A 54 29.72 13.46 25.22
C ASN A 54 30.44 12.50 24.24
N LEU A 55 29.86 11.32 24.00
CA LEU A 55 30.43 10.30 23.11
C LEU A 55 30.04 10.50 21.65
N SER A 56 29.06 11.34 21.35
CA SER A 56 28.54 11.61 20.00
C SER A 56 29.59 12.17 19.02
N GLN A 57 30.70 12.72 19.53
CA GLN A 57 31.83 13.14 18.68
C GLN A 57 32.77 11.99 18.30
N THR A 58 32.74 10.91 19.08
CA THR A 58 33.64 9.76 18.91
C THR A 58 32.93 8.55 18.32
N ILE A 59 31.64 8.38 18.63
CA ILE A 59 30.83 7.27 18.18
C ILE A 59 29.79 7.80 17.17
N SER A 60 29.90 7.34 15.94
CA SER A 60 28.92 7.67 14.91
C SER A 60 27.58 6.98 15.17
N PRO A 61 26.45 7.56 14.69
CA PRO A 61 25.15 6.87 14.74
C PRO A 61 25.20 5.48 14.15
N GLY A 62 24.36 4.60 14.69
CA GLY A 62 24.27 3.21 14.21
C GLY A 62 23.91 3.15 12.73
N ALA A 63 24.68 2.42 11.94
CA ALA A 63 24.43 2.20 10.53
C ALA A 63 24.15 0.72 10.29
N SER A 64 22.95 0.40 9.84
CA SER A 64 22.58 -0.95 9.45
C SER A 64 21.47 -0.90 8.40
N PHE A 65 21.32 -2.00 7.69
CA PHE A 65 20.20 -2.19 6.76
C PHE A 65 18.84 -1.95 7.45
N ARG A 66 18.73 -2.38 8.71
CA ARG A 66 17.52 -2.17 9.50
C ARG A 66 17.24 -0.69 9.79
N VAL A 67 18.24 0.11 10.13
CA VAL A 67 18.09 1.56 10.34
C VAL A 67 17.51 2.21 9.11
N VAL A 68 18.11 1.92 7.95
CA VAL A 68 17.68 2.47 6.65
C VAL A 68 16.24 2.07 6.35
N PHE A 69 15.90 0.78 6.51
CA PHE A 69 14.54 0.30 6.23
C PHE A 69 13.50 0.85 7.21
N THR A 70 13.86 1.04 8.48
CA THR A 70 12.94 1.61 9.46
C THR A 70 12.58 3.05 9.14
N HIS A 71 13.56 3.89 8.80
CA HIS A 71 13.33 5.27 8.39
C HIS A 71 12.58 5.37 7.05
N ILE A 72 12.95 4.54 6.08
CA ILE A 72 12.24 4.44 4.80
C ILE A 72 10.76 4.05 5.04
N ASN A 73 10.52 3.08 5.90
CA ASN A 73 9.16 2.61 6.18
C ASN A 73 8.28 3.74 6.74
N GLU A 74 8.77 4.49 7.73
CA GLU A 74 8.02 5.60 8.34
C GLU A 74 7.68 6.68 7.31
N VAL A 75 8.69 7.15 6.56
CA VAL A 75 8.51 8.24 5.58
C VAL A 75 7.61 7.79 4.42
N ILE A 76 7.82 6.59 3.89
CA ILE A 76 7.05 6.09 2.75
C ILE A 76 5.60 5.82 3.14
N VAL A 77 5.34 5.16 4.26
CA VAL A 77 3.97 4.84 4.68
C VAL A 77 3.15 6.12 4.84
N ASN A 78 3.68 7.12 5.54
CA ASN A 78 2.98 8.39 5.74
C ASN A 78 2.71 9.14 4.43
N ASN A 79 3.70 9.22 3.54
CA ASN A 79 3.56 9.90 2.25
C ASN A 79 2.61 9.15 1.30
N LEU A 80 2.64 7.82 1.30
CA LEU A 80 1.71 7.02 0.48
C LEU A 80 0.27 7.11 0.99
N LEU A 81 0.05 7.11 2.31
CA LEU A 81 -1.27 7.34 2.89
C LEU A 81 -1.82 8.69 2.44
N LEU A 82 -1.02 9.76 2.59
CA LEU A 82 -1.42 11.08 2.11
C LEU A 82 -1.70 11.08 0.60
N GLY A 83 -0.84 10.44 -0.19
CA GLY A 83 -1.00 10.31 -1.64
C GLY A 83 -2.29 9.61 -2.05
N VAL A 84 -2.69 8.55 -1.34
CA VAL A 84 -3.95 7.83 -1.58
C VAL A 84 -5.15 8.72 -1.26
N PHE A 85 -5.14 9.45 -0.14
CA PHE A 85 -6.23 10.38 0.19
C PHE A 85 -6.36 11.50 -0.83
N LEU A 86 -5.23 12.10 -1.25
CA LEU A 86 -5.22 13.10 -2.32
C LEU A 86 -5.70 12.52 -3.66
N GLY A 87 -5.26 11.31 -4.00
CA GLY A 87 -5.69 10.59 -5.19
C GLY A 87 -7.19 10.34 -5.20
N LEU A 88 -7.77 9.81 -4.12
CA LEU A 88 -9.21 9.62 -3.96
C LEU A 88 -9.97 10.93 -4.09
N PHE A 89 -9.48 12.00 -3.48
CA PHE A 89 -10.08 13.33 -3.58
C PHE A 89 -10.09 13.83 -5.03
N LEU A 90 -8.98 13.74 -5.74
CA LEU A 90 -8.86 14.14 -7.14
C LEU A 90 -9.75 13.29 -8.04
N ILE A 91 -9.78 11.97 -7.85
CA ILE A 91 -10.66 11.06 -8.60
C ILE A 91 -12.12 11.44 -8.39
N THR A 92 -12.52 11.72 -7.15
CA THR A 92 -13.88 12.17 -6.80
C THR A 92 -14.25 13.45 -7.55
N LEU A 93 -13.34 14.43 -7.59
CA LEU A 93 -13.55 15.69 -8.33
C LEU A 93 -13.65 15.47 -9.84
N ILE A 94 -12.72 14.66 -10.41
CA ILE A 94 -12.69 14.37 -11.85
C ILE A 94 -13.99 13.67 -12.27
N LEU A 95 -14.42 12.65 -11.54
CA LEU A 95 -15.66 11.94 -11.82
C LEU A 95 -16.89 12.86 -11.66
N GLY A 96 -16.93 13.67 -10.59
CA GLY A 96 -17.99 14.65 -10.40
C GLY A 96 -18.09 15.66 -11.54
N PHE A 97 -16.97 16.14 -12.04
CA PHE A 97 -16.89 17.04 -13.19
C PHE A 97 -17.31 16.35 -14.50
N PHE A 98 -16.77 15.14 -14.76
CA PHE A 98 -17.04 14.39 -15.99
C PHE A 98 -18.55 14.03 -16.12
N TYR A 99 -19.14 13.55 -15.02
CA TYR A 99 -20.57 13.20 -14.99
C TYR A 99 -21.49 14.39 -14.71
N LYS A 100 -20.93 15.61 -14.60
CA LYS A 100 -21.67 16.85 -14.31
C LYS A 100 -22.59 16.73 -13.07
N SER A 101 -22.15 15.99 -12.08
CA SER A 101 -22.88 15.72 -10.86
C SER A 101 -21.94 15.48 -9.69
N PHE A 102 -21.90 16.39 -8.72
CA PHE A 102 -21.12 16.22 -7.51
C PHE A 102 -21.53 14.97 -6.72
N VAL A 103 -22.83 14.64 -6.74
CA VAL A 103 -23.37 13.44 -6.09
C VAL A 103 -22.73 12.19 -6.69
N PHE A 104 -22.58 12.11 -8.00
CA PHE A 104 -21.92 10.98 -8.67
C PHE A 104 -20.44 10.88 -8.32
N GLY A 105 -19.73 12.00 -8.22
CA GLY A 105 -18.36 12.02 -7.75
C GLY A 105 -18.23 11.42 -6.35
N VAL A 106 -19.07 11.86 -5.41
CA VAL A 106 -19.07 11.37 -4.02
C VAL A 106 -19.49 9.90 -3.95
N ILE A 107 -20.54 9.49 -4.66
CA ILE A 107 -20.99 8.08 -4.66
C ILE A 107 -19.90 7.17 -5.21
N SER A 108 -19.18 7.58 -6.24
CA SER A 108 -18.09 6.81 -6.85
C SER A 108 -16.87 6.65 -5.93
N SER A 109 -16.72 7.50 -4.91
CA SER A 109 -15.60 7.33 -3.96
C SER A 109 -15.79 6.16 -3.00
N PHE A 110 -17.02 5.76 -2.73
CA PHE A 110 -17.28 4.60 -1.85
C PHE A 110 -16.73 3.28 -2.39
N PRO A 111 -17.04 2.86 -3.63
CA PRO A 111 -16.48 1.63 -4.19
C PRO A 111 -14.95 1.68 -4.37
N ASN A 112 -14.35 2.86 -4.38
CA ASN A 112 -12.91 3.01 -4.47
C ASN A 112 -12.21 2.98 -3.09
N MET A 113 -12.85 3.51 -2.05
CA MET A 113 -12.27 3.58 -0.70
C MET A 113 -12.52 2.31 0.11
N LEU A 114 -13.73 1.75 0.04
CA LEU A 114 -14.12 0.62 0.88
C LEU A 114 -13.29 -0.64 0.64
N PRO A 115 -12.90 -1.03 -0.59
CA PRO A 115 -12.05 -2.20 -0.81
C PRO A 115 -10.70 -2.10 -0.10
N ILE A 116 -10.10 -0.91 -0.13
CA ILE A 116 -8.82 -0.64 0.54
C ILE A 116 -9.02 -0.72 2.06
N GLY A 117 -10.08 -0.10 2.58
CA GLY A 117 -10.40 -0.16 4.02
C GLY A 117 -10.67 -1.58 4.49
N THR A 118 -11.41 -2.38 3.72
CA THR A 118 -11.66 -3.79 4.04
C THR A 118 -10.41 -4.65 3.92
N ALA A 119 -9.54 -4.39 2.93
CA ALA A 119 -8.27 -5.07 2.79
C ALA A 119 -7.36 -4.79 4.00
N PHE A 120 -7.31 -3.55 4.51
CA PHE A 120 -6.60 -3.24 5.75
C PHE A 120 -7.21 -3.91 6.97
N GLY A 121 -8.55 -3.97 7.06
CA GLY A 121 -9.23 -4.69 8.15
C GLY A 121 -8.87 -6.17 8.17
N ILE A 122 -8.88 -6.82 7.01
CA ILE A 122 -8.48 -8.23 6.88
C ILE A 122 -6.98 -8.38 7.18
N TRP A 123 -6.13 -7.49 6.66
CA TRP A 123 -4.69 -7.50 6.88
C TRP A 123 -4.32 -7.37 8.35
N ALA A 124 -5.02 -6.49 9.08
CA ALA A 124 -4.82 -6.32 10.52
C ALA A 124 -5.09 -7.61 11.32
N VAL A 125 -5.98 -8.47 10.85
CA VAL A 125 -6.28 -9.77 11.48
C VAL A 125 -5.25 -10.83 11.07
N VAL A 126 -4.74 -10.79 9.84
CA VAL A 126 -3.86 -11.83 9.28
C VAL A 126 -2.40 -11.62 9.71
N ASP A 127 -1.90 -10.39 9.67
CA ASP A 127 -0.49 -10.07 9.92
C ASP A 127 -0.33 -8.96 10.97
N GLY A 128 -1.15 -7.93 10.91
CA GLY A 128 -1.16 -6.80 11.85
C GLY A 128 -0.09 -5.74 11.58
N ASN A 129 0.89 -6.01 10.72
CA ASN A 129 1.97 -5.07 10.43
C ASN A 129 1.80 -4.43 9.06
N VAL A 130 1.85 -3.09 9.00
CA VAL A 130 1.81 -2.34 7.75
C VAL A 130 3.24 -1.94 7.37
N GLY A 131 3.89 -2.79 6.59
CA GLY A 131 5.18 -2.48 5.98
C GLY A 131 5.02 -1.56 4.76
N PHE A 132 6.13 -0.96 4.31
CA PHE A 132 6.14 -0.05 3.15
C PHE A 132 5.57 -0.70 1.88
N MET A 133 5.78 -2.00 1.67
CA MET A 133 5.23 -2.70 0.51
C MET A 133 3.72 -2.87 0.56
N VAL A 134 3.12 -3.01 1.74
CA VAL A 134 1.66 -2.98 1.89
C VAL A 134 1.12 -1.59 1.55
N ALA A 135 1.81 -0.53 1.96
CA ALA A 135 1.45 0.84 1.61
C ALA A 135 1.61 1.12 0.10
N VAL A 136 2.66 0.59 -0.56
CA VAL A 136 2.80 0.60 -2.02
C VAL A 136 1.65 -0.16 -2.69
N GLY A 137 1.27 -1.32 -2.12
CA GLY A 137 0.12 -2.11 -2.56
C GLY A 137 -1.18 -1.31 -2.54
N MET A 138 -1.42 -0.56 -1.47
CA MET A 138 -2.58 0.33 -1.36
C MET A 138 -2.63 1.35 -2.51
N GLY A 139 -1.53 2.06 -2.78
CA GLY A 139 -1.49 3.09 -3.82
C GLY A 139 -1.64 2.51 -5.23
N SER A 140 -0.98 1.40 -5.53
CA SER A 140 -1.05 0.75 -6.86
C SER A 140 -2.39 0.06 -7.11
N THR A 141 -2.98 -0.59 -6.11
CA THR A 141 -4.31 -1.20 -6.24
C THR A 141 -5.42 -0.18 -6.39
N LEU A 142 -5.31 0.99 -5.77
CA LEU A 142 -6.31 2.06 -5.90
C LEU A 142 -6.57 2.40 -7.37
N GLY A 143 -5.52 2.56 -8.18
CA GLY A 143 -5.68 2.88 -9.60
C GLY A 143 -6.47 1.82 -10.38
N ILE A 144 -6.25 0.55 -10.09
CA ILE A 144 -6.96 -0.57 -10.73
C ILE A 144 -8.40 -0.67 -10.24
N ILE A 145 -8.66 -0.45 -8.94
CA ILE A 145 -10.00 -0.43 -8.37
C ILE A 145 -10.84 0.68 -8.97
N VAL A 146 -10.25 1.88 -9.14
CA VAL A 146 -10.90 3.01 -9.81
C VAL A 146 -11.31 2.66 -11.23
N ASP A 147 -10.47 1.94 -11.96
CA ASP A 147 -10.77 1.51 -13.32
C ASP A 147 -12.02 0.61 -13.39
N PHE A 148 -12.20 -0.32 -12.44
CA PHE A 148 -13.41 -1.14 -12.34
C PHE A 148 -14.67 -0.27 -12.18
N THR A 149 -14.63 0.65 -11.23
CA THR A 149 -15.74 1.59 -10.96
C THR A 149 -16.06 2.47 -12.17
N VAL A 150 -15.01 2.98 -12.84
CA VAL A 150 -15.17 3.86 -14.03
C VAL A 150 -15.79 3.10 -15.20
N HIS A 151 -15.38 1.86 -15.45
CA HIS A 151 -15.95 1.02 -16.49
C HIS A 151 -17.45 0.79 -16.27
N LEU A 152 -17.85 0.42 -15.05
CA LEU A 152 -19.25 0.20 -14.70
C LEU A 152 -20.05 1.50 -14.79
N LEU A 153 -19.54 2.59 -14.22
CA LEU A 153 -20.18 3.90 -14.22
C LEU A 153 -20.33 4.49 -15.63
N SER A 154 -19.35 4.28 -16.49
CA SER A 154 -19.40 4.74 -17.89
C SER A 154 -20.54 4.08 -18.66
N LYS A 155 -20.75 2.77 -18.49
CA LYS A 155 -21.86 2.05 -19.14
C LYS A 155 -23.21 2.43 -18.54
N TYR A 156 -23.26 2.66 -17.23
CA TYR A 156 -24.43 3.17 -16.55
C TYR A 156 -24.83 4.54 -17.09
N ASP A 157 -23.91 5.48 -17.16
CA ASP A 157 -24.17 6.83 -17.63
C ASP A 157 -24.61 6.88 -19.11
N LEU A 158 -23.99 6.05 -19.95
CA LEU A 158 -24.39 5.86 -21.35
C LEU A 158 -25.84 5.38 -21.43
N ALA A 159 -26.22 4.37 -20.65
CA ALA A 159 -27.57 3.84 -20.63
C ALA A 159 -28.59 4.90 -20.16
N ARG A 160 -28.22 5.72 -19.19
CA ARG A 160 -29.05 6.81 -18.68
C ARG A 160 -29.22 7.93 -19.69
N ARG A 161 -28.14 8.41 -20.31
CA ARG A 161 -28.15 9.62 -21.17
C ARG A 161 -28.55 9.35 -22.60
N GLU A 162 -28.02 8.27 -23.17
CA GLU A 162 -28.20 8.00 -24.60
C GLU A 162 -29.35 7.04 -24.89
N LEU A 163 -29.60 6.07 -24.00
CA LEU A 163 -30.64 5.09 -24.19
C LEU A 163 -31.92 5.40 -23.41
N GLY A 164 -31.94 6.47 -22.61
CA GLY A 164 -33.10 6.91 -21.85
C GLY A 164 -33.63 5.88 -20.82
N LYS A 165 -32.76 4.95 -20.36
CA LYS A 165 -33.15 3.88 -19.45
C LYS A 165 -33.35 4.41 -18.02
N THR A 166 -34.19 3.69 -17.24
CA THR A 166 -34.33 3.94 -15.80
C THR A 166 -33.04 3.62 -15.07
N PRO A 167 -32.83 4.06 -13.81
CA PRO A 167 -31.64 3.70 -13.04
C PRO A 167 -31.45 2.18 -12.93
N GLU A 168 -32.51 1.42 -12.67
CA GLU A 168 -32.49 -0.03 -12.55
C GLU A 168 -32.08 -0.71 -13.86
N GLU A 169 -32.70 -0.32 -14.97
CA GLU A 169 -32.37 -0.85 -16.31
C GLU A 169 -30.95 -0.48 -16.72
N SER A 170 -30.44 0.66 -16.28
CA SER A 170 -29.07 1.10 -16.57
C SER A 170 -28.03 0.31 -15.80
N VAL A 171 -28.34 -0.12 -14.58
CA VAL A 171 -27.50 -1.07 -13.82
C VAL A 171 -27.44 -2.39 -14.55
N ILE A 172 -28.58 -2.96 -14.95
CA ILE A 172 -28.64 -4.23 -15.71
C ILE A 172 -27.78 -4.13 -16.98
N TYR A 173 -27.97 -3.07 -17.76
CA TYR A 173 -27.21 -2.83 -18.97
C TYR A 173 -25.70 -2.75 -18.71
N SER A 174 -25.28 -2.11 -17.60
CA SER A 174 -23.87 -2.01 -17.24
C SER A 174 -23.26 -3.37 -16.95
N PHE A 175 -23.97 -4.21 -16.21
CA PHE A 175 -23.51 -5.57 -15.90
C PHE A 175 -23.48 -6.47 -17.12
N GLU A 176 -24.45 -6.37 -18.01
CA GLU A 176 -24.43 -7.11 -19.27
C GLU A 176 -23.23 -6.72 -20.14
N ALA A 177 -22.89 -5.42 -20.14
CA ALA A 177 -21.80 -4.90 -20.98
C ALA A 177 -20.40 -5.19 -20.44
N VAL A 178 -20.18 -5.03 -19.12
CA VAL A 178 -18.84 -5.09 -18.52
C VAL A 178 -18.71 -6.00 -17.30
N GLY A 179 -19.79 -6.58 -16.80
CA GLY A 179 -19.77 -7.40 -15.57
C GLY A 179 -18.84 -8.61 -15.70
N PHE A 180 -18.97 -9.38 -16.79
CA PHE A 180 -18.13 -10.56 -17.01
C PHE A 180 -16.64 -10.21 -17.21
N PRO A 181 -16.26 -9.21 -18.04
CA PRO A 181 -14.89 -8.69 -18.06
C PRO A 181 -14.32 -8.31 -16.69
N LEU A 182 -15.07 -7.60 -15.84
CA LEU A 182 -14.63 -7.20 -14.52
C LEU A 182 -14.35 -8.37 -13.59
N ILE A 183 -15.20 -9.41 -13.63
CA ILE A 183 -14.97 -10.66 -12.88
C ILE A 183 -13.65 -11.30 -13.31
N ILE A 184 -13.45 -11.47 -14.62
CA ILE A 184 -12.22 -12.07 -15.16
C ILE A 184 -11.00 -11.25 -14.77
N MET A 185 -11.04 -9.93 -14.94
CA MET A 185 -9.94 -9.03 -14.54
C MET A 185 -9.59 -9.18 -13.06
N SER A 186 -10.59 -9.16 -12.19
CA SER A 186 -10.36 -9.30 -10.75
C SER A 186 -9.72 -10.65 -10.38
N ILE A 187 -10.18 -11.75 -10.98
CA ILE A 187 -9.63 -13.09 -10.74
C ILE A 187 -8.20 -13.19 -11.29
N VAL A 188 -7.98 -12.77 -12.52
CA VAL A 188 -6.65 -12.83 -13.18
C VAL A 188 -5.63 -11.99 -12.42
N LEU A 189 -6.00 -10.77 -12.03
CA LEU A 189 -5.13 -9.91 -11.23
C LEU A 189 -4.85 -10.52 -9.86
N SER A 190 -5.87 -11.01 -9.16
CA SER A 190 -5.67 -11.61 -7.84
C SER A 190 -4.75 -12.83 -7.90
N ILE A 191 -4.96 -13.74 -8.86
CA ILE A 191 -4.09 -14.90 -9.06
C ILE A 191 -2.68 -14.46 -9.49
N GLY A 192 -2.59 -13.52 -10.44
CA GLY A 192 -1.31 -13.00 -10.93
C GLY A 192 -0.48 -12.39 -9.81
N PHE A 193 -1.09 -11.57 -8.96
CA PHE A 193 -0.40 -11.01 -7.79
C PHE A 193 -0.01 -12.10 -6.79
N LEU A 194 -0.87 -13.07 -6.51
CA LEU A 194 -0.54 -14.17 -5.60
C LEU A 194 0.67 -14.99 -6.05
N THR A 195 1.00 -15.07 -7.34
CA THR A 195 2.22 -15.75 -7.80
C THR A 195 3.50 -15.10 -7.25
N LEU A 196 3.46 -13.80 -6.92
CA LEU A 196 4.61 -13.11 -6.33
C LEU A 196 4.93 -13.61 -4.91
N THR A 197 3.97 -14.26 -4.24
CA THR A 197 4.21 -14.87 -2.92
C THR A 197 5.14 -16.09 -2.98
N MET A 198 5.37 -16.65 -4.17
CA MET A 198 6.29 -17.78 -4.37
C MET A 198 7.77 -17.32 -4.35
N GLY A 199 8.02 -16.01 -4.41
CA GLY A 199 9.35 -15.45 -4.31
C GLY A 199 9.88 -15.44 -2.86
N SER A 200 11.20 -15.41 -2.70
CA SER A 200 11.86 -15.37 -1.38
C SER A 200 11.83 -13.99 -0.70
N PHE A 201 11.36 -12.94 -1.39
CA PHE A 201 11.32 -11.59 -0.85
C PHE A 201 9.96 -11.34 -0.15
N ILE A 202 9.95 -11.53 1.16
CA ILE A 202 8.75 -11.45 2.01
C ILE A 202 7.92 -10.17 1.78
N PRO A 203 8.50 -8.95 1.73
CA PRO A 203 7.72 -7.74 1.53
C PRO A 203 6.92 -7.72 0.22
N LEU A 204 7.45 -8.32 -0.84
CA LEU A 204 6.72 -8.45 -2.11
C LEU A 204 5.55 -9.43 -1.99
N GLY A 205 5.70 -10.48 -1.18
CA GLY A 205 4.61 -11.39 -0.84
C GLY A 205 3.48 -10.69 -0.08
N ASP A 206 3.80 -9.78 0.82
CA ASP A 206 2.80 -9.00 1.58
C ASP A 206 2.06 -8.00 0.68
N PHE A 207 2.79 -7.31 -0.20
CA PHE A 207 2.20 -6.52 -1.28
C PHE A 207 1.20 -7.32 -2.12
N ALA A 208 1.59 -8.52 -2.53
CA ALA A 208 0.78 -9.40 -3.37
C ALA A 208 -0.51 -9.87 -2.67
N LYS A 209 -0.40 -10.32 -1.43
CA LYS A 209 -1.55 -10.76 -0.63
C LYS A 209 -2.53 -9.60 -0.39
N PHE A 210 -2.02 -8.44 0.05
CA PHE A 210 -2.83 -7.26 0.28
C PHE A 210 -3.58 -6.83 -0.98
N SER A 211 -2.86 -6.73 -2.11
CA SER A 211 -3.44 -6.36 -3.39
C SER A 211 -4.51 -7.33 -3.87
N SER A 212 -4.28 -8.64 -3.71
CA SER A 212 -5.26 -9.65 -4.09
C SER A 212 -6.53 -9.58 -3.24
N ILE A 213 -6.41 -9.35 -1.93
CA ILE A 213 -7.55 -9.12 -1.04
C ILE A 213 -8.33 -7.88 -1.51
N ALA A 214 -7.63 -6.79 -1.84
CA ALA A 214 -8.26 -5.55 -2.29
C ALA A 214 -9.01 -5.72 -3.62
N PHE A 215 -8.47 -6.47 -4.60
CA PHE A 215 -9.17 -6.73 -5.87
C PHE A 215 -10.44 -7.58 -5.69
N ILE A 216 -10.38 -8.61 -4.86
CA ILE A 216 -11.54 -9.44 -4.58
C ILE A 216 -12.61 -8.64 -3.84
N THR A 217 -12.24 -7.85 -2.84
CA THR A 217 -13.18 -7.01 -2.11
C THR A 217 -13.76 -5.90 -2.98
N ALA A 218 -12.98 -5.33 -3.91
CA ALA A 218 -13.46 -4.36 -4.89
C ALA A 218 -14.55 -4.96 -5.77
N LEU A 219 -14.34 -6.17 -6.30
CA LEU A 219 -15.35 -6.84 -7.10
C LEU A 219 -16.67 -7.01 -6.33
N PHE A 220 -16.61 -7.44 -5.07
CA PHE A 220 -17.82 -7.58 -4.25
C PHE A 220 -18.52 -6.24 -4.01
N ILE A 221 -17.78 -5.18 -3.75
CA ILE A 221 -18.33 -3.85 -3.50
C ILE A 221 -18.94 -3.27 -4.78
N ASP A 222 -18.28 -3.40 -5.92
CA ASP A 222 -18.78 -2.94 -7.20
C ASP A 222 -20.03 -3.70 -7.67
N PHE A 223 -20.17 -4.97 -7.29
CA PHE A 223 -21.32 -5.78 -7.70
C PHE A 223 -22.53 -5.67 -6.75
N TYR A 224 -22.30 -5.44 -5.46
CA TYR A 224 -23.39 -5.42 -4.47
C TYR A 224 -23.70 -4.03 -3.93
N LEU A 225 -22.70 -3.24 -3.58
CA LEU A 225 -22.94 -1.94 -2.96
C LEU A 225 -23.16 -0.83 -3.98
N PHE A 226 -22.28 -0.75 -4.97
CA PHE A 226 -22.27 0.38 -5.92
C PHE A 226 -23.55 0.48 -6.74
N PRO A 227 -24.15 -0.59 -7.29
CA PRO A 227 -25.41 -0.54 -8.00
C PRO A 227 -26.56 0.01 -7.15
N ASN A 228 -26.62 -0.41 -5.90
CA ASN A 228 -27.65 0.07 -4.97
C ASN A 228 -27.49 1.58 -4.68
N LEU A 229 -26.25 2.06 -4.59
CA LEU A 229 -25.99 3.49 -4.44
C LEU A 229 -26.41 4.27 -5.69
N LEU A 230 -26.12 3.76 -6.88
CA LEU A 230 -26.51 4.39 -8.15
C LEU A 230 -28.03 4.50 -8.26
N VAL A 231 -28.76 3.42 -8.05
CA VAL A 231 -30.23 3.42 -8.11
C VAL A 231 -30.85 4.39 -7.09
N ARG A 232 -30.33 4.39 -5.86
CA ARG A 232 -30.90 5.18 -4.78
C ARG A 232 -30.64 6.69 -4.93
N PHE A 233 -29.51 7.10 -5.47
CA PHE A 233 -29.09 8.50 -5.50
C PHE A 233 -29.14 9.15 -6.89
N ASP A 234 -29.33 8.37 -7.97
CA ASP A 234 -29.51 8.96 -9.30
C ASP A 234 -30.92 9.53 -9.49
N LYS A 235 -31.04 10.80 -9.17
CA LYS A 235 -32.28 11.58 -9.39
C LYS A 235 -32.24 12.40 -10.68
N ARG A 236 -31.29 12.12 -11.58
CA ARG A 236 -31.18 12.83 -12.84
C ARG A 236 -32.35 12.46 -13.77
N ASN A 237 -33.06 13.46 -14.25
CA ASN A 237 -34.07 13.32 -15.29
C ASN A 237 -33.44 13.73 -16.62
N PHE A 238 -33.31 12.79 -17.53
CA PHE A 238 -32.89 13.02 -18.90
C PHE A 238 -34.17 12.97 -19.78
N ASN A 239 -34.90 14.12 -19.87
CA ASN A 239 -36.01 14.34 -20.81
C ASN A 239 -35.46 15.00 -22.07
#